data_1020e14b3f413a9fe7ccce02d13f551e
#
_entry.id   1020e14b3f413a9fe7ccce02d13f551e
#
_cell.length_a   1.000
_cell.length_b   1.000
_cell.length_c   1.000
_cell.angle_alpha   90.00
_cell.angle_beta   90.00
_cell.angle_gamma   90.00
#
_symmetry.space_group_name_H-M   'P 1'
#
loop_
_entity.id
_entity.type
_entity.pdbx_description
1 polymer ?
#
loop_
_entity_poly.entity_id
_entity_poly.type
_entity_poly.pdbx_seq_one_letter_code
_entity_poly.pdbx_strand_id
1 'polypeptide(L)'
;DLHDMNRLEFFDYGDDSIVRGWRSILVTDADQPFMDKWWVPGLIIGYEHTFIHQLADFFKSLETGEACKPTFKDALQTQKVCSEVIESAKSRSWKNTNVNWD
;
A
#
# COMPACT_ATOMS: atom_id res chain seq x y z
N ASP A 1 1.66 -10.04 -3.44
CA ASP A 1 1.32 -11.16 -4.33
C ASP A 1 -0.20 -11.35 -4.34
N LEU A 2 -0.84 -11.28 -5.53
CA LEU A 2 -2.29 -11.45 -5.67
C LEU A 2 -2.78 -12.88 -5.36
N HIS A 3 -1.89 -13.87 -5.29
CA HIS A 3 -2.22 -15.24 -4.88
C HIS A 3 -2.08 -15.44 -3.37
N ASP A 4 -1.39 -14.53 -2.67
CA ASP A 4 -1.24 -14.52 -1.22
C ASP A 4 -1.39 -13.08 -0.69
N MET A 5 -2.58 -12.53 -0.83
CA MET A 5 -2.89 -11.13 -0.49
C MET A 5 -2.89 -10.85 1.02
N ASN A 6 -2.92 -11.89 1.85
CA ASN A 6 -3.01 -11.76 3.31
C ASN A 6 -1.65 -11.82 4.00
N ARG A 7 -0.55 -11.80 3.23
CA ARG A 7 0.81 -11.73 3.73
C ARG A 7 1.54 -10.54 3.14
N LEU A 8 2.26 -9.83 4.00
CA LEU A 8 3.19 -8.77 3.62
C LEU A 8 4.61 -9.25 3.92
N GLU A 9 5.46 -9.28 2.91
CA GLU A 9 6.89 -9.43 3.10
C GLU A 9 7.52 -8.03 3.26
N PHE A 10 8.17 -7.81 4.39
CA PHE A 10 8.69 -6.51 4.78
C PHE A 10 10.15 -6.60 5.23
N PHE A 11 10.97 -5.68 4.74
CA PHE A 11 12.38 -5.53 5.12
C PHE A 11 12.64 -4.08 5.51
N ASP A 12 13.20 -3.85 6.70
CA ASP A 12 13.53 -2.52 7.18
C ASP A 12 15.05 -2.33 7.28
N TYR A 13 15.57 -1.35 6.57
CA TYR A 13 16.99 -0.97 6.67
C TYR A 13 17.31 -0.23 7.98
N GLY A 14 16.32 0.30 8.68
CA GLY A 14 16.44 0.92 9.99
C GLY A 14 16.64 -0.07 11.13
N ASP A 15 16.39 -1.35 10.91
CA ASP A 15 16.62 -2.39 11.93
C ASP A 15 18.11 -2.53 12.25
N ASP A 16 18.40 -2.91 13.52
CA ASP A 16 19.75 -3.30 13.91
C ASP A 16 20.26 -4.43 12.99
N SER A 17 21.53 -4.30 12.58
CA SER A 17 22.14 -5.24 11.62
C SER A 17 22.12 -6.70 12.07
N ILE A 18 22.08 -6.96 13.39
CA ILE A 18 22.03 -8.31 13.96
C ILE A 18 20.66 -8.98 13.74
N VAL A 19 19.58 -8.17 13.70
CA VAL A 19 18.19 -8.66 13.57
C VAL A 19 17.55 -8.29 12.24
N ARG A 20 18.28 -7.57 11.38
CA ARG A 20 17.78 -7.13 10.07
C ARG A 20 17.52 -8.32 9.17
N GLY A 21 16.30 -8.40 8.68
CA GLY A 21 15.90 -9.49 7.81
C GLY A 21 14.49 -9.30 7.24
N TRP A 22 14.10 -10.19 6.36
CA TRP A 22 12.74 -10.26 5.86
C TRP A 22 11.78 -10.73 6.97
N ARG A 23 10.67 -10.05 7.09
CA ARG A 23 9.55 -10.40 7.99
C ARG A 23 8.34 -10.72 7.14
N SER A 24 7.71 -11.86 7.41
CA SER A 24 6.40 -12.21 6.85
C SER A 24 5.32 -11.83 7.86
N ILE A 25 4.48 -10.88 7.51
CA ILE A 25 3.44 -10.31 8.37
C ILE A 25 2.08 -10.77 7.87
N LEU A 26 1.30 -11.42 8.75
CA LEU A 26 -0.07 -11.78 8.47
C LEU A 26 -0.95 -10.53 8.66
N VAL A 27 -1.53 -10.02 7.57
CA VAL A 27 -2.34 -8.79 7.61
C VAL A 27 -3.78 -9.02 8.10
N THR A 28 -4.14 -10.24 8.41
CA THR A 28 -5.45 -10.61 9.00
C THR A 28 -5.34 -11.02 10.47
N ASP A 29 -4.25 -10.72 11.14
CA ASP A 29 -4.14 -10.91 12.59
C ASP A 29 -5.01 -9.89 13.34
N ALA A 30 -5.39 -10.21 14.59
CA ALA A 30 -6.38 -9.48 15.36
C ALA A 30 -6.08 -7.99 15.53
N ASP A 31 -4.79 -7.63 15.65
CA ASP A 31 -4.34 -6.25 15.89
C ASP A 31 -4.17 -5.43 14.59
N GLN A 32 -4.42 -6.04 13.43
CA GLN A 32 -4.31 -5.34 12.15
C GLN A 32 -5.53 -4.42 11.91
N PRO A 33 -5.34 -3.31 11.17
CA PRO A 33 -6.43 -2.39 10.85
C PRO A 33 -7.64 -3.10 10.24
N PHE A 34 -8.84 -2.68 10.65
CA PHE A 34 -10.14 -3.21 10.23
C PHE A 34 -10.47 -4.64 10.70
N MET A 35 -9.53 -5.40 11.27
CA MET A 35 -9.80 -6.79 11.65
C MET A 35 -10.82 -6.93 12.80
N ASP A 36 -11.04 -5.86 13.58
CA ASP A 36 -12.13 -5.76 14.55
C ASP A 36 -13.54 -5.71 13.92
N LYS A 37 -13.62 -5.48 12.60
CA LYS A 37 -14.87 -5.48 11.81
C LYS A 37 -15.12 -6.77 11.06
N TRP A 38 -14.11 -7.64 10.97
CA TRP A 38 -14.20 -8.93 10.31
C TRP A 38 -14.27 -10.03 11.35
N TRP A 39 -15.08 -11.06 11.08
CA TRP A 39 -15.62 -11.88 12.14
C TRP A 39 -14.62 -12.81 12.86
N VAL A 40 -13.56 -13.27 12.25
CA VAL A 40 -12.53 -14.07 12.91
C VAL A 40 -11.14 -13.66 12.44
N PRO A 41 -10.25 -13.23 13.35
CA PRO A 41 -8.85 -12.99 13.00
C PRO A 41 -8.17 -14.22 12.38
N GLY A 42 -7.28 -13.99 11.43
CA GLY A 42 -6.56 -15.05 10.72
C GLY A 42 -7.33 -15.67 9.54
N LEU A 43 -8.60 -15.37 9.35
CA LEU A 43 -9.31 -15.76 8.14
C LEU A 43 -8.89 -14.88 6.95
N ILE A 44 -8.86 -15.51 5.77
CA ILE A 44 -8.54 -14.82 4.52
C ILE A 44 -9.64 -13.82 4.19
N ILE A 45 -9.24 -12.58 3.88
CA ILE A 45 -10.10 -11.57 3.27
C ILE A 45 -9.71 -11.40 1.80
N GLY A 46 -10.70 -11.14 0.94
CA GLY A 46 -10.50 -11.09 -0.52
C GLY A 46 -10.16 -9.70 -1.04
N TYR A 47 -9.91 -9.62 -2.33
CA TYR A 47 -9.58 -8.38 -3.04
C TYR A 47 -10.69 -7.32 -2.92
N GLU A 48 -11.95 -7.71 -2.91
CA GLU A 48 -13.10 -6.84 -2.73
C GLU A 48 -13.08 -6.08 -1.41
N HIS A 49 -12.50 -6.64 -0.36
CA HIS A 49 -12.38 -5.99 0.95
C HIS A 49 -11.49 -4.75 0.90
N THR A 50 -10.53 -4.70 -0.02
CA THR A 50 -9.65 -3.52 -0.19
C THR A 50 -10.45 -2.28 -0.59
N PHE A 51 -11.48 -2.44 -1.43
CA PHE A 51 -12.38 -1.35 -1.82
C PHE A 51 -13.27 -0.91 -0.65
N ILE A 52 -13.75 -1.87 0.16
CA ILE A 52 -14.53 -1.57 1.36
C ILE A 52 -13.70 -0.75 2.34
N HIS A 53 -12.46 -1.16 2.61
CA HIS A 53 -11.54 -0.43 3.49
C HIS A 53 -11.24 0.97 2.96
N GLN A 54 -10.98 1.11 1.67
CA GLN A 54 -10.73 2.42 1.04
C GLN A 54 -11.93 3.36 1.18
N LEU A 55 -13.15 2.86 0.98
CA LEU A 55 -14.36 3.65 1.19
C LEU A 55 -14.58 4.02 2.66
N ALA A 56 -14.30 3.11 3.59
CA ALA A 56 -14.38 3.39 5.01
C ALA A 56 -13.41 4.51 5.43
N ASP A 57 -12.16 4.48 4.94
CA ASP A 57 -11.17 5.53 5.18
C ASP A 57 -11.61 6.87 4.56
N PHE A 58 -12.18 6.84 3.36
CA PHE A 58 -12.72 8.02 2.72
C PHE A 58 -13.87 8.65 3.54
N PHE A 59 -14.85 7.87 3.98
CA PHE A 59 -15.94 8.38 4.81
C PHE A 59 -15.45 8.90 6.15
N LYS A 60 -14.48 8.21 6.77
CA LYS A 60 -13.84 8.68 8.00
C LYS A 60 -13.14 10.02 7.78
N SER A 61 -12.48 10.22 6.64
CA SER A 61 -11.84 11.49 6.32
C SER A 61 -12.84 12.63 6.17
N LEU A 62 -14.03 12.37 5.62
CA LEU A 62 -15.11 13.36 5.55
C LEU A 62 -15.66 13.73 6.93
N GLU A 63 -15.73 12.77 7.83
CA GLU A 63 -16.22 12.97 9.20
C GLU A 63 -15.21 13.77 10.05
N THR A 64 -13.91 13.42 9.96
CA THR A 64 -12.86 14.01 10.79
C THR A 64 -12.26 15.29 10.20
N GLY A 65 -12.40 15.51 8.89
CA GLY A 65 -11.72 16.58 8.15
C GLY A 65 -10.24 16.30 7.90
N GLU A 66 -9.74 15.11 8.24
CA GLU A 66 -8.37 14.67 7.98
C GLU A 66 -8.28 13.94 6.64
N ALA A 67 -7.29 14.29 5.83
CA ALA A 67 -7.11 13.62 4.52
C ALA A 67 -6.74 12.14 4.69
N CYS A 68 -7.50 11.23 4.06
CA CYS A 68 -7.13 9.83 3.97
C CYS A 68 -5.99 9.62 2.96
N LYS A 69 -5.23 8.56 3.16
CA LYS A 69 -4.20 8.11 2.20
C LYS A 69 -4.59 6.74 1.63
N PRO A 70 -4.23 6.45 0.37
CA PRO A 70 -3.57 7.34 -0.59
C PRO A 70 -4.47 8.47 -1.10
N THR A 71 -3.87 9.61 -1.44
CA THR A 71 -4.55 10.77 -2.00
C THR A 71 -4.50 10.78 -3.55
N PHE A 72 -5.22 11.68 -4.18
CA PHE A 72 -5.05 11.93 -5.62
C PHE A 72 -3.64 12.43 -5.99
N LYS A 73 -2.93 13.10 -5.08
CA LYS A 73 -1.52 13.45 -5.26
C LYS A 73 -0.66 12.20 -5.39
N ASP A 74 -0.86 11.21 -4.53
CA ASP A 74 -0.13 9.95 -4.57
C ASP A 74 -0.41 9.18 -5.87
N ALA A 75 -1.68 9.13 -6.29
CA ALA A 75 -2.07 8.53 -7.56
C ALA A 75 -1.43 9.24 -8.76
N LEU A 76 -1.38 10.58 -8.76
CA LEU A 76 -0.70 11.36 -9.80
C LEU A 76 0.80 11.05 -9.87
N GLN A 77 1.45 10.90 -8.72
CA GLN A 77 2.88 10.54 -8.68
C GLN A 77 3.11 9.15 -9.30
N THR A 78 2.29 8.18 -8.92
CA THR A 78 2.33 6.84 -9.53
C THR A 78 2.13 6.89 -11.03
N GLN A 79 1.16 7.68 -11.51
CA GLN A 79 0.89 7.84 -12.94
C GLN A 79 2.06 8.46 -13.69
N LYS A 80 2.76 9.44 -13.10
CA LYS A 80 3.99 10.01 -13.68
C LYS A 80 5.06 8.94 -13.88
N VAL A 81 5.31 8.11 -12.88
CA VAL A 81 6.28 7.02 -13.00
C VAL A 81 5.90 6.08 -14.14
N CYS A 82 4.63 5.66 -14.22
CA CYS A 82 4.14 4.79 -15.30
C CYS A 82 4.36 5.42 -16.68
N SER A 83 4.06 6.72 -16.83
CA SER A 83 4.26 7.45 -18.09
C SER A 83 5.72 7.49 -18.50
N GLU A 84 6.63 7.79 -17.56
CA GLU A 84 8.06 7.84 -17.84
C GLU A 84 8.67 6.45 -18.14
N VAL A 85 8.13 5.38 -17.55
CA VAL A 85 8.51 4.01 -17.91
C VAL A 85 8.19 3.72 -19.38
N ILE A 86 7.01 4.12 -19.86
CA ILE A 86 6.61 3.95 -21.25
C ILE A 86 7.56 4.76 -22.19
N GLU A 87 7.84 6.01 -21.85
CA GLU A 87 8.72 6.86 -22.64
C GLU A 87 10.19 6.39 -22.61
N SER A 88 10.65 5.86 -21.48
CA SER A 88 11.96 5.22 -21.35
C SER A 88 12.07 3.99 -22.26
N ALA A 89 11.05 3.15 -22.29
CA ALA A 89 10.99 1.97 -23.14
C ALA A 89 11.06 2.34 -24.65
N LYS A 90 10.29 3.37 -25.07
CA LYS A 90 10.30 3.86 -26.46
C LYS A 90 11.64 4.45 -26.86
N SER A 91 12.20 5.32 -26.03
CA SER A 91 13.46 6.05 -26.32
C SER A 91 14.71 5.26 -25.99
N ARG A 92 14.59 4.10 -25.32
CA ARG A 92 15.70 3.28 -24.77
C ARG A 92 16.72 4.12 -23.98
N SER A 93 16.23 5.08 -23.20
CA SER A 93 17.05 5.96 -22.37
C SER A 93 16.39 6.19 -21.01
N TRP A 94 17.21 6.45 -20.01
CA TRP A 94 16.72 6.81 -18.68
C TRP A 94 15.89 8.10 -18.74
N LYS A 95 14.80 8.12 -17.99
CA LYS A 95 13.91 9.27 -17.82
C LYS A 95 13.85 9.69 -16.35
N ASN A 96 13.79 10.99 -16.14
CA ASN A 96 13.54 11.51 -14.79
C ASN A 96 12.03 11.59 -14.55
N THR A 97 11.56 10.93 -13.52
CA THR A 97 10.13 10.91 -13.18
C THR A 97 9.62 12.24 -12.61
N ASN A 98 10.52 13.11 -12.12
CA ASN A 98 10.18 14.37 -11.45
C ASN A 98 9.11 14.20 -10.37
N VAL A 99 9.20 13.08 -9.66
CA VAL A 99 8.30 12.74 -8.55
C VAL A 99 8.88 13.31 -7.26
N ASN A 100 8.05 13.99 -6.49
CA ASN A 100 8.38 14.42 -5.13
C ASN A 100 7.47 13.65 -4.17
N TRP A 101 8.06 12.91 -3.25
CA TRP A 101 7.37 12.07 -2.28
C TRP A 101 7.11 12.77 -0.92
N ASP A 102 7.51 14.05 -0.80
CA ASP A 102 7.31 14.89 0.41
C ASP A 102 5.88 15.45 0.51
#